data_e68672e0412e487c12bf7f2939a20156
#
_entry.id   e68672e0412e487c12bf7f2939a20156
#
_cell.length_a   1.000
_cell.length_b   1.000
_cell.length_c   1.000
_cell.angle_alpha   90.00
_cell.angle_beta   90.00
_cell.angle_gamma   90.00
#
_symmetry.space_group_name_H-M   'P 1'
#
loop_
_entity.id
_entity.type
_entity.pdbx_description
1 polymer ?
#
loop_
_entity_poly.entity_id
_entity_poly.type
_entity_poly.pdbx_seq_one_letter_code
_entity_poly.pdbx_strand_id
1 'polypeptide(L)'
;MADKRDYYEVLGVQKGASDDELKKAYRKLARKYHPDLNKDNPEAADKFKEVNEAYEVLSDKEKRAKYDQFGFAGVDPSYGGGAGAGGFGGGFDMGDLGDLFGSFFGGGFGGGRSSRRNAPQRGESIRQTVILSFEEAAFGCEKEITIERIESCDDCGGTGAAKGTTAETCPNCRGTGVVTQTQRTPLGMFQTQGACPNCRGTGKIIKKPCPKCGGQGRVRKTRKFKVNIPAGIDDGQSIQQRGQGNAGVNGGPAGDLFVTVAIRPHPIFTRNGPDVHVDIPVSFAQAALGDTLQVPTIDGRIEYKIPEGTQTGTTFRMRGKGIQNVNGRGRGDQYVRVNIEVPKNLSDKQKKLLREFEETSTDENQVKRKSFWDKVKDALKDK
;
A
#
# COMPACT_ATOMS: atom_id res chain seq x y z
N MET A 1 24.04 5.74 -38.99
CA MET A 1 22.78 6.25 -38.39
C MET A 1 21.71 5.30 -38.83
N ALA A 2 21.04 4.62 -37.93
CA ALA A 2 19.94 3.72 -38.31
C ALA A 2 18.82 4.57 -38.88
N ASP A 3 18.38 4.26 -40.07
CA ASP A 3 17.25 4.92 -40.74
C ASP A 3 15.99 4.70 -39.90
N LYS A 4 15.49 5.76 -39.22
CA LYS A 4 14.22 5.69 -38.48
C LYS A 4 13.10 5.51 -39.49
N ARG A 5 12.28 4.49 -39.32
CA ARG A 5 11.08 4.24 -40.15
C ARG A 5 10.04 5.33 -39.94
N ASP A 6 9.31 5.68 -41.02
CA ASP A 6 8.22 6.65 -40.95
C ASP A 6 7.17 6.27 -39.89
N TYR A 7 6.70 7.25 -39.10
CA TYR A 7 5.75 6.97 -38.02
C TYR A 7 4.41 6.42 -38.48
N TYR A 8 3.97 6.77 -39.70
CA TYR A 8 2.76 6.19 -40.28
C TYR A 8 3.00 4.74 -40.67
N GLU A 9 4.19 4.40 -41.18
CA GLU A 9 4.57 3.01 -41.45
C GLU A 9 4.71 2.17 -40.20
N VAL A 10 5.28 2.74 -39.12
CA VAL A 10 5.40 2.07 -37.83
C VAL A 10 4.04 1.70 -37.26
N LEU A 11 3.04 2.57 -37.37
CA LEU A 11 1.67 2.28 -36.98
C LEU A 11 0.89 1.47 -38.01
N GLY A 12 1.38 1.32 -39.23
CA GLY A 12 0.70 0.61 -40.33
C GLY A 12 -0.55 1.32 -40.82
N VAL A 13 -0.53 2.66 -40.85
CA VAL A 13 -1.62 3.51 -41.34
C VAL A 13 -1.16 4.45 -42.46
N GLN A 14 -2.09 4.96 -43.24
CA GLN A 14 -1.76 5.91 -44.30
C GLN A 14 -1.58 7.32 -43.77
N LYS A 15 -0.77 8.13 -44.44
CA LYS A 15 -0.63 9.56 -44.18
C LYS A 15 -1.98 10.26 -44.35
N GLY A 16 -2.46 10.94 -43.32
CA GLY A 16 -3.82 11.51 -43.29
C GLY A 16 -4.85 10.70 -42.54
N ALA A 17 -4.48 9.53 -41.93
CA ALA A 17 -5.38 8.72 -41.12
C ALA A 17 -6.04 9.56 -40.00
N SER A 18 -7.28 9.24 -39.68
CA SER A 18 -8.06 9.88 -38.61
C SER A 18 -7.51 9.52 -37.22
N ASP A 19 -7.83 10.35 -36.23
CA ASP A 19 -7.40 10.12 -34.83
C ASP A 19 -7.91 8.76 -34.29
N ASP A 20 -9.10 8.32 -34.75
CA ASP A 20 -9.66 7.03 -34.36
C ASP A 20 -8.91 5.84 -35.00
N GLU A 21 -8.48 5.98 -36.26
CA GLU A 21 -7.67 4.97 -36.94
C GLU A 21 -6.28 4.84 -36.29
N LEU A 22 -5.63 5.98 -35.99
CA LEU A 22 -4.37 6.00 -35.25
C LEU A 22 -4.48 5.29 -33.90
N LYS A 23 -5.52 5.59 -33.14
CA LYS A 23 -5.79 4.99 -31.84
C LYS A 23 -6.06 3.49 -31.91
N LYS A 24 -6.78 3.05 -32.97
CA LYS A 24 -7.08 1.63 -33.19
C LYS A 24 -5.83 0.85 -33.58
N ALA A 25 -5.00 1.41 -34.45
CA ALA A 25 -3.74 0.82 -34.87
C ALA A 25 -2.75 0.70 -33.69
N TYR A 26 -2.60 1.79 -32.93
CA TYR A 26 -1.79 1.80 -31.72
C TYR A 26 -2.19 0.71 -30.71
N ARG A 27 -3.50 0.62 -30.36
CA ARG A 27 -3.97 -0.39 -29.42
C ARG A 27 -3.68 -1.83 -29.88
N LYS A 28 -3.78 -2.08 -31.15
CA LYS A 28 -3.50 -3.40 -31.74
C LYS A 28 -2.01 -3.75 -31.61
N LEU A 29 -1.13 -2.81 -31.95
CA LEU A 29 0.33 -3.02 -31.91
C LEU A 29 0.89 -3.02 -30.49
N ALA A 30 0.39 -2.13 -29.64
CA ALA A 30 0.76 -2.07 -28.21
C ALA A 30 0.41 -3.38 -27.49
N ARG A 31 -0.75 -3.97 -27.79
CA ARG A 31 -1.11 -5.29 -27.24
C ARG A 31 -0.24 -6.42 -27.79
N LYS A 32 0.11 -6.33 -29.07
CA LYS A 32 0.95 -7.37 -29.75
C LYS A 32 2.38 -7.38 -29.19
N TYR A 33 2.96 -6.21 -28.92
CA TYR A 33 4.35 -6.04 -28.47
C TYR A 33 4.48 -5.71 -26.98
N HIS A 34 3.40 -5.94 -26.20
CA HIS A 34 3.43 -5.65 -24.76
C HIS A 34 4.52 -6.46 -24.04
N PRO A 35 5.33 -5.86 -23.17
CA PRO A 35 6.43 -6.55 -22.48
C PRO A 35 5.94 -7.73 -21.64
N ASP A 36 4.75 -7.65 -21.01
CA ASP A 36 4.21 -8.76 -20.22
C ASP A 36 3.85 -10.00 -21.06
N LEU A 37 3.53 -9.80 -22.36
CA LEU A 37 3.20 -10.89 -23.27
C LEU A 37 4.41 -11.40 -24.05
N ASN A 38 5.54 -10.67 -24.02
CA ASN A 38 6.76 -10.98 -24.80
C ASN A 38 8.01 -10.85 -23.91
N LYS A 39 8.03 -11.46 -22.73
CA LYS A 39 9.08 -11.32 -21.71
C LYS A 39 10.49 -11.68 -22.19
N ASP A 40 10.59 -12.60 -23.16
CA ASP A 40 11.87 -13.15 -23.64
C ASP A 40 12.26 -12.64 -25.04
N ASN A 41 11.57 -11.64 -25.58
CA ASN A 41 11.83 -11.15 -26.95
C ASN A 41 12.29 -9.68 -26.95
N PRO A 42 13.62 -9.40 -27.03
CA PRO A 42 14.14 -8.05 -27.06
C PRO A 42 13.65 -7.22 -28.27
N GLU A 43 13.42 -7.85 -29.44
CA GLU A 43 12.88 -7.14 -30.59
C GLU A 43 11.44 -6.62 -30.35
N ALA A 44 10.66 -7.31 -29.53
CA ALA A 44 9.31 -6.84 -29.18
C ALA A 44 9.36 -5.56 -28.34
N ALA A 45 10.34 -5.44 -27.45
CA ALA A 45 10.54 -4.25 -26.62
C ALA A 45 10.93 -3.04 -27.48
N ASP A 46 11.79 -3.22 -28.48
CA ASP A 46 12.19 -2.13 -29.37
C ASP A 46 11.05 -1.70 -30.29
N LYS A 47 10.29 -2.66 -30.85
CA LYS A 47 9.06 -2.38 -31.62
C LYS A 47 7.99 -1.68 -30.78
N PHE A 48 7.90 -2.02 -29.49
CA PHE A 48 6.97 -1.33 -28.58
C PHE A 48 7.35 0.13 -28.35
N LYS A 49 8.65 0.43 -28.22
CA LYS A 49 9.16 1.80 -28.11
C LYS A 49 8.86 2.62 -29.38
N GLU A 50 9.14 2.05 -30.55
CA GLU A 50 8.86 2.69 -31.83
C GLU A 50 7.36 3.01 -32.01
N VAL A 51 6.49 2.06 -31.65
CA VAL A 51 5.03 2.23 -31.72
C VAL A 51 4.54 3.32 -30.77
N ASN A 52 5.09 3.41 -29.57
CA ASN A 52 4.76 4.46 -28.60
C ASN A 52 5.23 5.83 -29.09
N GLU A 53 6.46 5.95 -29.59
CA GLU A 53 7.01 7.20 -30.15
C GLU A 53 6.16 7.68 -31.33
N ALA A 54 5.83 6.79 -32.26
CA ALA A 54 5.00 7.10 -33.41
C ALA A 54 3.59 7.60 -33.02
N TYR A 55 2.96 6.93 -32.06
CA TYR A 55 1.62 7.33 -31.60
C TYR A 55 1.66 8.67 -30.84
N GLU A 56 2.68 8.91 -30.02
CA GLU A 56 2.84 10.17 -29.30
C GLU A 56 2.91 11.37 -30.25
N VAL A 57 3.65 11.25 -31.33
CA VAL A 57 3.79 12.31 -32.32
C VAL A 57 2.52 12.48 -33.15
N LEU A 58 1.93 11.40 -33.64
CA LEU A 58 0.79 11.44 -34.55
C LEU A 58 -0.56 11.69 -33.87
N SER A 59 -0.68 11.45 -32.55
CA SER A 59 -1.90 11.73 -31.78
C SER A 59 -2.05 13.20 -31.37
N ASP A 60 -0.96 13.94 -31.35
CA ASP A 60 -0.96 15.37 -31.06
C ASP A 60 -1.02 16.19 -32.37
N LYS A 61 -2.04 17.02 -32.51
CA LYS A 61 -2.26 17.79 -33.76
C LYS A 61 -1.09 18.73 -34.10
N GLU A 62 -0.46 19.35 -33.12
CA GLU A 62 0.66 20.26 -33.34
C GLU A 62 1.94 19.50 -33.71
N LYS A 63 2.24 18.41 -33.02
CA LYS A 63 3.39 17.55 -33.30
C LYS A 63 3.22 16.88 -34.66
N ARG A 64 2.02 16.39 -34.97
CA ARG A 64 1.68 15.80 -36.27
C ARG A 64 1.88 16.78 -37.42
N ALA A 65 1.40 18.03 -37.28
CA ALA A 65 1.59 19.05 -38.28
C ALA A 65 3.06 19.38 -38.53
N LYS A 66 3.87 19.45 -37.48
CA LYS A 66 5.33 19.61 -37.57
C LYS A 66 6.02 18.42 -38.22
N TYR A 67 5.60 17.21 -37.86
CA TYR A 67 6.11 16.00 -38.47
C TYR A 67 5.73 15.90 -39.96
N ASP A 68 4.51 16.25 -40.32
CA ASP A 68 4.04 16.25 -41.71
C ASP A 68 4.78 17.26 -42.62
N GLN A 69 5.25 18.39 -42.04
CA GLN A 69 5.97 19.44 -42.75
C GLN A 69 7.50 19.20 -42.79
N PHE A 70 8.07 18.79 -41.69
CA PHE A 70 9.52 18.76 -41.51
C PHE A 70 10.09 17.34 -41.24
N GLY A 71 9.25 16.32 -41.28
CA GLY A 71 9.65 14.93 -40.93
C GLY A 71 10.17 14.82 -39.49
N PHE A 72 11.11 13.95 -39.27
CA PHE A 72 11.75 13.77 -37.96
C PHE A 72 12.42 15.03 -37.41
N ALA A 73 12.94 15.91 -38.29
CA ALA A 73 13.57 17.17 -37.88
C ALA A 73 12.58 18.13 -37.18
N GLY A 74 11.27 18.03 -37.46
CA GLY A 74 10.25 18.86 -36.85
C GLY A 74 9.83 18.45 -35.43
N VAL A 75 10.20 17.21 -35.01
CA VAL A 75 9.77 16.64 -33.73
C VAL A 75 10.94 16.13 -32.89
N ASP A 76 12.15 16.10 -33.41
CA ASP A 76 13.36 15.72 -32.71
C ASP A 76 13.93 16.92 -31.93
N PRO A 77 14.03 16.86 -30.60
CA PRO A 77 14.55 17.95 -29.76
C PRO A 77 16.00 18.32 -30.09
N SER A 78 16.74 17.47 -30.76
CA SER A 78 18.15 17.71 -31.12
C SER A 78 18.32 18.59 -32.37
N TYR A 79 17.28 18.79 -33.19
CA TYR A 79 17.33 19.56 -34.43
C TYR A 79 16.81 20.98 -34.31
N GLY A 80 16.08 21.30 -33.22
CA GLY A 80 15.59 22.65 -32.93
C GLY A 80 16.65 23.47 -32.21
N GLY A 81 17.55 24.10 -32.93
CA GLY A 81 18.63 24.92 -32.38
C GLY A 81 18.10 26.07 -31.53
N GLY A 82 18.48 26.07 -30.24
CA GLY A 82 18.24 27.17 -29.31
C GLY A 82 18.56 26.76 -27.87
N ALA A 83 19.85 26.84 -27.50
CA ALA A 83 20.39 27.01 -26.15
C ALA A 83 19.99 25.98 -25.04
N GLY A 84 20.89 25.07 -24.79
CA GLY A 84 21.23 24.67 -23.41
C GLY A 84 20.58 23.44 -22.83
N ALA A 85 21.08 22.26 -23.18
CA ALA A 85 21.11 21.17 -22.22
C ALA A 85 22.20 20.17 -22.62
N GLY A 86 23.29 20.21 -21.88
CA GLY A 86 24.38 19.25 -21.99
C GLY A 86 23.96 17.84 -21.60
N GLY A 87 24.50 16.91 -22.34
CA GLY A 87 24.80 15.53 -22.08
C GLY A 87 24.06 14.75 -21.00
N PHE A 88 23.23 13.83 -21.44
CA PHE A 88 22.85 12.68 -20.64
C PHE A 88 23.15 11.38 -21.42
N GLY A 89 24.41 11.01 -21.41
CA GLY A 89 24.85 9.65 -21.72
C GLY A 89 25.06 8.93 -20.40
N GLY A 90 24.24 7.96 -20.07
CA GLY A 90 24.39 7.14 -18.88
C GLY A 90 23.18 6.21 -18.70
N GLY A 91 23.45 4.91 -18.74
CA GLY A 91 22.46 3.83 -18.72
C GLY A 91 21.40 3.95 -17.61
N PHE A 92 20.17 3.90 -18.04
CA PHE A 92 19.01 3.91 -17.16
C PHE A 92 18.32 2.54 -17.17
N ASP A 93 18.14 2.00 -15.96
CA ASP A 93 17.36 0.82 -15.66
C ASP A 93 15.87 1.02 -15.99
N MET A 94 15.24 -0.02 -16.54
CA MET A 94 13.95 0.00 -17.25
C MET A 94 12.71 0.08 -16.33
N GLY A 95 12.88 0.26 -15.00
CA GLY A 95 11.78 0.32 -14.04
C GLY A 95 11.20 1.72 -13.77
N ASP A 96 11.96 2.78 -14.06
CA ASP A 96 11.66 4.15 -13.62
C ASP A 96 11.18 5.09 -14.76
N LEU A 97 10.98 4.53 -15.96
CA LEU A 97 10.68 5.31 -17.17
C LEU A 97 9.27 5.92 -17.18
N GLY A 98 8.32 5.32 -16.47
CA GLY A 98 6.92 5.77 -16.43
C GLY A 98 6.73 7.06 -15.64
N ASP A 99 7.38 7.19 -14.49
CA ASP A 99 7.27 8.35 -13.61
C ASP A 99 8.12 9.53 -14.10
N LEU A 100 9.28 9.27 -14.71
CA LEU A 100 10.14 10.32 -15.27
C LEU A 100 9.55 10.90 -16.56
N PHE A 101 8.91 10.06 -17.39
CA PHE A 101 8.26 10.47 -18.63
C PHE A 101 6.99 11.29 -18.38
N GLY A 102 6.17 10.90 -17.40
CA GLY A 102 5.02 11.67 -16.94
C GLY A 102 5.39 13.03 -16.35
N SER A 103 6.52 13.14 -15.68
CA SER A 103 7.04 14.39 -15.09
C SER A 103 7.65 15.33 -16.12
N PHE A 104 8.29 14.80 -17.16
CA PHE A 104 8.98 15.62 -18.17
C PHE A 104 8.06 16.05 -19.32
N PHE A 105 7.11 15.23 -19.73
CA PHE A 105 6.22 15.50 -20.85
C PHE A 105 4.77 15.86 -20.48
N GLY A 106 4.29 15.43 -19.33
CA GLY A 106 2.91 15.72 -18.87
C GLY A 106 2.72 17.09 -18.21
N GLY A 107 3.77 17.87 -17.98
CA GLY A 107 3.72 19.11 -17.20
C GLY A 107 4.35 20.36 -17.79
N GLY A 108 4.73 20.41 -19.07
CA GLY A 108 5.74 21.36 -19.47
C GLY A 108 5.46 22.43 -20.51
N PHE A 109 4.24 22.78 -20.86
CA PHE A 109 4.04 24.01 -21.68
C PHE A 109 2.72 24.72 -21.40
N GLY A 110 2.49 25.05 -20.16
CA GLY A 110 1.32 25.82 -19.74
C GLY A 110 1.52 26.40 -18.35
N GLY A 111 2.12 27.59 -18.29
CA GLY A 111 2.11 28.43 -17.09
C GLY A 111 2.88 27.85 -15.91
N GLY A 112 4.07 28.38 -15.67
CA GLY A 112 4.80 28.18 -14.41
C GLY A 112 3.85 28.40 -13.23
N ARG A 113 3.35 27.32 -12.64
CA ARG A 113 2.93 27.35 -11.24
C ARG A 113 4.21 27.55 -10.44
N SER A 114 4.66 28.81 -10.38
CA SER A 114 5.49 29.20 -9.26
C SER A 114 4.68 28.76 -8.05
N SER A 115 5.06 27.64 -7.43
CA SER A 115 4.47 27.22 -6.16
C SER A 115 4.69 28.40 -5.24
N ARG A 116 3.64 29.19 -5.05
CA ARG A 116 3.69 30.35 -4.16
C ARG A 116 4.03 29.73 -2.80
N ARG A 117 5.28 29.87 -2.39
CA ARG A 117 5.77 29.35 -1.08
C ARG A 117 4.85 29.72 0.08
N ASN A 118 4.05 30.78 -0.11
CA ASN A 118 3.06 31.26 0.85
C ASN A 118 1.63 30.76 0.56
N ALA A 119 1.43 29.83 -0.39
CA ALA A 119 0.12 29.22 -0.59
C ALA A 119 -0.28 28.40 0.64
N PRO A 120 -1.59 28.30 0.95
CA PRO A 120 -2.09 27.40 1.97
C PRO A 120 -1.61 25.96 1.71
N GLN A 121 -0.93 25.38 2.69
CA GLN A 121 -0.44 24.01 2.59
C GLN A 121 -1.12 23.15 3.65
N ARG A 122 -1.56 21.96 3.22
CA ARG A 122 -2.12 20.98 4.13
C ARG A 122 -1.08 20.53 5.16
N GLY A 123 -1.50 20.37 6.40
CA GLY A 123 -0.67 19.81 7.45
C GLY A 123 -0.28 18.37 7.21
N GLU A 124 0.81 17.96 7.79
CA GLU A 124 1.28 16.58 7.74
C GLU A 124 0.31 15.64 8.43
N SER A 125 0.11 14.47 7.83
CA SER A 125 -0.67 13.41 8.46
C SER A 125 0.18 12.65 9.48
N ILE A 126 -0.46 12.24 10.59
CA ILE A 126 0.17 11.52 11.69
C ILE A 126 -0.20 10.05 11.56
N ARG A 127 0.75 9.15 11.81
CA ARG A 127 0.51 7.71 11.91
C ARG A 127 0.79 7.26 13.34
N GLN A 128 -0.17 6.52 13.92
CA GLN A 128 -0.06 5.96 15.27
C GLN A 128 -0.46 4.48 15.23
N THR A 129 0.35 3.63 15.83
CA THR A 129 0.02 2.20 15.95
C THR A 129 -0.67 1.95 17.29
N VAL A 130 -1.74 1.17 17.25
CA VAL A 130 -2.49 0.72 18.44
C VAL A 130 -2.44 -0.79 18.50
N ILE A 131 -2.05 -1.32 19.66
CA ILE A 131 -1.99 -2.75 19.89
C ILE A 131 -3.30 -3.22 20.50
N LEU A 132 -3.92 -4.22 19.86
CA LEU A 132 -5.18 -4.84 20.28
C LEU A 132 -4.94 -6.27 20.74
N SER A 133 -5.80 -6.76 21.63
CA SER A 133 -5.95 -8.20 21.84
C SER A 133 -6.72 -8.83 20.65
N PHE A 134 -6.68 -10.14 20.56
CA PHE A 134 -7.42 -10.89 19.55
C PHE A 134 -8.93 -10.64 19.65
N GLU A 135 -9.46 -10.64 20.88
CA GLU A 135 -10.88 -10.42 21.19
C GLU A 135 -11.29 -8.97 20.87
N GLU A 136 -10.45 -7.99 21.23
CA GLU A 136 -10.70 -6.58 20.88
C GLU A 136 -10.80 -6.37 19.37
N ALA A 137 -9.98 -7.06 18.60
CA ALA A 137 -10.03 -7.01 17.14
C ALA A 137 -11.25 -7.77 16.57
N ALA A 138 -11.64 -8.88 17.20
CA ALA A 138 -12.77 -9.69 16.75
C ALA A 138 -14.13 -9.00 17.01
N PHE A 139 -14.31 -8.40 18.18
CA PHE A 139 -15.57 -7.78 18.59
C PHE A 139 -15.64 -6.27 18.37
N GLY A 140 -14.50 -5.64 18.10
CA GLY A 140 -14.37 -4.19 18.07
C GLY A 140 -14.29 -3.60 19.49
N CYS A 141 -13.73 -2.42 19.58
CA CYS A 141 -13.60 -1.70 20.85
C CYS A 141 -13.43 -0.20 20.65
N GLU A 142 -13.59 0.56 21.72
CA GLU A 142 -13.20 1.97 21.77
C GLU A 142 -11.85 2.09 22.49
N LYS A 143 -10.86 2.65 21.83
CA LYS A 143 -9.52 2.90 22.40
C LYS A 143 -9.24 4.38 22.53
N GLU A 144 -8.76 4.79 23.70
CA GLU A 144 -8.20 6.13 23.91
C GLU A 144 -6.70 6.11 23.55
N ILE A 145 -6.32 6.94 22.60
CA ILE A 145 -4.93 7.13 22.18
C ILE A 145 -4.48 8.54 22.50
N THR A 146 -3.23 8.69 22.87
CA THR A 146 -2.59 9.96 23.15
C THR A 146 -1.59 10.25 22.04
N ILE A 147 -1.75 11.37 21.35
CA ILE A 147 -0.85 11.80 20.29
C ILE A 147 -0.33 13.20 20.55
N GLU A 148 0.90 13.45 20.10
CA GLU A 148 1.44 14.79 19.99
C GLU A 148 1.20 15.29 18.58
N ARG A 149 0.57 16.46 18.46
CA ARG A 149 0.37 17.12 17.19
C ARG A 149 0.66 18.61 17.24
N ILE A 150 0.95 19.16 16.07
CA ILE A 150 1.08 20.59 15.90
C ILE A 150 -0.31 21.18 15.68
N GLU A 151 -0.73 22.11 16.55
CA GLU A 151 -2.00 22.83 16.43
C GLU A 151 -1.74 24.30 16.15
N SER A 152 -2.72 24.99 15.58
CA SER A 152 -2.69 26.44 15.51
C SER A 152 -2.62 27.03 16.92
N CYS A 153 -1.80 28.04 17.10
CA CYS A 153 -1.68 28.70 18.40
C CYS A 153 -2.97 29.43 18.75
N ASP A 154 -3.60 29.07 19.86
CA ASP A 154 -4.88 29.65 20.30
C ASP A 154 -4.75 31.15 20.61
N ASP A 155 -3.57 31.60 21.08
CA ASP A 155 -3.36 32.99 21.51
C ASP A 155 -3.32 33.95 20.32
N CYS A 156 -2.73 33.53 19.19
CA CYS A 156 -2.61 34.39 18.02
C CYS A 156 -3.48 33.88 16.82
N GLY A 157 -4.27 32.80 16.99
CA GLY A 157 -5.08 32.28 15.90
C GLY A 157 -4.29 31.81 14.68
N GLY A 158 -3.02 31.38 14.87
CA GLY A 158 -2.16 30.94 13.77
C GLY A 158 -1.39 32.05 13.05
N THR A 159 -1.56 33.31 13.42
CA THR A 159 -0.90 34.45 12.75
C THR A 159 0.58 34.62 13.14
N GLY A 160 0.98 34.14 14.31
CA GLY A 160 2.31 34.33 14.89
C GLY A 160 2.51 35.71 15.54
N ALA A 161 1.61 36.67 15.36
CA ALA A 161 1.70 38.00 15.96
C ALA A 161 1.08 38.02 17.36
N ALA A 162 1.60 38.85 18.24
CA ALA A 162 1.03 39.06 19.56
C ALA A 162 -0.40 39.61 19.48
N LYS A 163 -1.23 39.32 20.50
CA LYS A 163 -2.60 39.85 20.57
C LYS A 163 -2.63 41.35 20.37
N GLY A 164 -3.55 41.83 19.53
CA GLY A 164 -3.67 43.25 19.19
C GLY A 164 -2.67 43.77 18.15
N THR A 165 -1.83 42.89 17.59
CA THR A 165 -0.92 43.22 16.49
C THR A 165 -1.18 42.32 15.30
N THR A 166 -0.86 42.83 14.11
CA THR A 166 -0.99 42.08 12.85
C THR A 166 0.36 41.87 12.19
N ALA A 167 0.49 40.80 11.42
CA ALA A 167 1.65 40.59 10.57
C ALA A 167 1.55 41.55 9.37
N GLU A 168 2.58 42.34 9.12
CA GLU A 168 2.66 43.27 7.99
C GLU A 168 3.22 42.56 6.76
N THR A 169 2.77 42.97 5.58
CA THR A 169 3.34 42.47 4.31
C THR A 169 4.80 42.93 4.19
N CYS A 170 5.70 42.02 3.88
CA CYS A 170 7.12 42.35 3.72
C CYS A 170 7.32 43.35 2.55
N PRO A 171 7.86 44.55 2.80
CA PRO A 171 8.04 45.56 1.75
C PRO A 171 9.05 45.13 0.67
N ASN A 172 10.05 44.31 1.05
CA ASN A 172 11.11 43.89 0.14
C ASN A 172 10.61 42.89 -0.94
N CYS A 173 9.79 41.92 -0.56
CA CYS A 173 9.24 40.93 -1.51
C CYS A 173 7.74 41.14 -1.81
N ARG A 174 7.11 42.17 -1.25
CA ARG A 174 5.68 42.46 -1.43
C ARG A 174 4.76 41.28 -1.21
N GLY A 175 5.11 40.44 -0.20
CA GLY A 175 4.31 39.27 0.18
C GLY A 175 4.68 37.96 -0.53
N THR A 176 5.51 37.98 -1.56
CA THR A 176 5.85 36.77 -2.33
C THR A 176 6.76 35.81 -1.56
N GLY A 177 7.52 36.30 -0.59
CA GLY A 177 8.52 35.50 0.16
C GLY A 177 9.82 35.25 -0.61
N VAL A 178 9.89 35.59 -1.88
CA VAL A 178 11.06 35.39 -2.74
C VAL A 178 11.52 36.69 -3.35
N VAL A 179 12.82 36.80 -3.62
CA VAL A 179 13.43 37.91 -4.36
C VAL A 179 14.26 37.32 -5.48
N THR A 180 14.20 37.97 -6.65
CA THR A 180 15.03 37.59 -7.80
C THR A 180 16.34 38.35 -7.71
N GLN A 181 17.46 37.63 -7.66
CA GLN A 181 18.81 38.18 -7.71
C GLN A 181 19.37 37.91 -9.10
N THR A 182 19.82 38.95 -9.77
CA THR A 182 20.49 38.83 -11.06
C THR A 182 22.00 38.84 -10.82
N GLN A 183 22.68 37.76 -11.13
CA GLN A 183 24.14 37.65 -11.07
C GLN A 183 24.70 37.75 -12.49
N ARG A 184 25.64 38.67 -12.68
CA ARG A 184 26.44 38.72 -13.89
C ARG A 184 27.59 37.75 -13.77
N THR A 185 27.64 36.79 -14.64
CA THR A 185 28.78 35.88 -14.78
C THR A 185 29.45 36.09 -16.14
N PRO A 186 30.68 35.64 -16.38
CA PRO A 186 31.36 35.74 -17.69
C PRO A 186 30.61 35.09 -18.83
N LEU A 187 29.65 34.19 -18.51
CA LEU A 187 28.81 33.42 -19.46
C LEU A 187 27.42 34.04 -19.67
N GLY A 188 27.11 35.19 -19.04
CA GLY A 188 25.81 35.84 -19.17
C GLY A 188 25.17 36.24 -17.84
N MET A 189 23.94 36.81 -17.95
CA MET A 189 23.15 37.18 -16.76
C MET A 189 22.26 36.04 -16.34
N PHE A 190 22.47 35.52 -15.14
CA PHE A 190 21.63 34.48 -14.52
C PHE A 190 20.70 35.12 -13.48
N GLN A 191 19.40 34.81 -13.57
CA GLN A 191 18.40 35.18 -12.57
C GLN A 191 18.16 34.02 -11.63
N THR A 192 18.52 34.18 -10.37
CA THR A 192 18.28 33.18 -9.33
C THR A 192 17.19 33.69 -8.39
N GLN A 193 16.17 32.85 -8.13
CA GLN A 193 15.15 33.15 -7.13
C GLN A 193 15.56 32.59 -5.78
N GLY A 194 15.75 33.48 -4.79
CA GLY A 194 16.12 33.14 -3.42
C GLY A 194 15.03 33.52 -2.41
N ALA A 195 15.09 32.92 -1.21
CA ALA A 195 14.25 33.37 -0.10
C ALA A 195 14.55 34.84 0.24
N CYS A 196 13.50 35.64 0.44
CA CYS A 196 13.66 37.04 0.81
C CYS A 196 14.42 37.15 2.16
N PRO A 197 15.57 37.85 2.23
CA PRO A 197 16.38 37.93 3.44
C PRO A 197 15.64 38.61 4.60
N ASN A 198 14.75 39.55 4.30
CA ASN A 198 14.02 40.32 5.30
C ASN A 198 12.91 39.51 6.00
N CYS A 199 12.15 38.71 5.28
CA CYS A 199 11.09 37.88 5.86
C CYS A 199 11.44 36.39 5.90
N ARG A 200 12.61 35.98 5.45
CA ARG A 200 13.09 34.58 5.40
C ARG A 200 12.12 33.63 4.69
N GLY A 201 11.47 34.11 3.64
CA GLY A 201 10.55 33.32 2.84
C GLY A 201 9.09 33.37 3.26
N THR A 202 8.73 33.97 4.41
CA THR A 202 7.35 34.01 4.91
C THR A 202 6.45 35.04 4.19
N GLY A 203 7.01 36.01 3.50
CA GLY A 203 6.27 37.12 2.87
C GLY A 203 5.70 38.13 3.84
N LYS A 204 5.81 37.91 5.16
CA LYS A 204 5.26 38.74 6.24
C LYS A 204 6.33 39.08 7.28
N ILE A 205 6.20 40.22 7.92
CA ILE A 205 7.06 40.65 9.02
C ILE A 205 6.20 40.79 10.27
N ILE A 206 6.62 40.14 11.34
CA ILE A 206 5.99 40.22 12.66
C ILE A 206 6.85 41.08 13.56
N LYS A 207 6.40 42.31 13.87
CA LYS A 207 7.12 43.25 14.75
C LYS A 207 7.09 42.76 16.21
N LYS A 208 5.97 42.23 16.66
CA LYS A 208 5.79 41.68 18.01
C LYS A 208 5.38 40.21 17.90
N PRO A 209 6.32 39.27 18.09
CA PRO A 209 5.99 37.85 18.03
C PRO A 209 5.09 37.43 19.20
N CYS A 210 4.19 36.50 18.95
CA CYS A 210 3.36 35.90 19.98
C CYS A 210 4.23 35.15 20.99
N PRO A 211 4.13 35.46 22.30
CA PRO A 211 4.99 34.85 23.32
C PRO A 211 4.84 33.33 23.44
N LYS A 212 3.64 32.80 23.14
CA LYS A 212 3.34 31.37 23.26
C LYS A 212 3.97 30.54 22.16
N CYS A 213 3.95 31.01 20.92
CA CYS A 213 4.47 30.27 19.76
C CYS A 213 5.78 30.84 19.19
N GLY A 214 6.33 31.92 19.78
CA GLY A 214 7.58 32.55 19.31
C GLY A 214 7.52 33.08 17.88
N GLY A 215 6.34 33.46 17.40
CA GLY A 215 6.15 33.92 16.03
C GLY A 215 5.81 32.85 15.01
N GLN A 216 5.81 31.56 15.38
CA GLN A 216 5.55 30.44 14.45
C GLN A 216 4.06 30.26 14.11
N GLY A 217 3.14 30.81 14.90
CA GLY A 217 1.70 30.63 14.74
C GLY A 217 1.20 29.23 15.11
N ARG A 218 2.07 28.29 15.48
CA ARG A 218 1.76 26.91 15.77
C ARG A 218 2.45 26.44 17.04
N VAL A 219 1.82 25.49 17.76
CA VAL A 219 2.34 24.94 19.02
C VAL A 219 2.15 23.43 19.04
N ARG A 220 3.05 22.71 19.68
CA ARG A 220 2.87 21.28 19.95
C ARG A 220 1.92 21.10 21.13
N LYS A 221 0.94 20.21 20.98
CA LYS A 221 0.03 19.85 22.04
C LYS A 221 -0.21 18.34 22.03
N THR A 222 -0.26 17.80 23.23
CA THR A 222 -0.70 16.42 23.44
C THR A 222 -2.23 16.40 23.51
N ARG A 223 -2.84 15.52 22.72
CA ARG A 223 -4.31 15.33 22.68
C ARG A 223 -4.66 13.87 22.84
N LYS A 224 -5.75 13.64 23.56
CA LYS A 224 -6.37 12.33 23.69
C LYS A 224 -7.52 12.20 22.69
N PHE A 225 -7.53 11.11 21.97
CA PHE A 225 -8.55 10.78 20.97
C PHE A 225 -9.17 9.44 21.30
N LYS A 226 -10.47 9.39 21.24
CA LYS A 226 -11.22 8.14 21.25
C LYS A 226 -11.39 7.65 19.82
N VAL A 227 -10.88 6.46 19.56
CA VAL A 227 -10.94 5.81 18.26
C VAL A 227 -11.85 4.60 18.38
N ASN A 228 -12.92 4.61 17.62
CA ASN A 228 -13.82 3.46 17.52
C ASN A 228 -13.24 2.48 16.50
N ILE A 229 -12.91 1.29 16.95
CA ILE A 229 -12.31 0.22 16.16
C ILE A 229 -13.42 -0.76 15.80
N PRO A 230 -13.74 -0.92 14.51
CA PRO A 230 -14.82 -1.80 14.08
C PRO A 230 -14.49 -3.27 14.36
N ALA A 231 -15.51 -4.06 14.62
CA ALA A 231 -15.40 -5.51 14.79
C ALA A 231 -14.85 -6.15 13.51
N GLY A 232 -13.94 -7.10 13.70
CA GLY A 232 -13.34 -7.85 12.60
C GLY A 232 -12.18 -7.17 11.90
N ILE A 233 -11.69 -6.04 12.41
CA ILE A 233 -10.50 -5.37 11.87
C ILE A 233 -9.32 -6.36 11.80
N ASP A 234 -8.53 -6.27 10.73
CA ASP A 234 -7.39 -7.16 10.52
C ASP A 234 -6.05 -6.49 10.90
N ASP A 235 -5.03 -7.31 11.10
CA ASP A 235 -3.68 -6.82 11.39
C ASP A 235 -3.16 -5.92 10.25
N GLY A 236 -2.49 -4.83 10.62
CA GLY A 236 -1.98 -3.85 9.66
C GLY A 236 -3.03 -2.92 9.04
N GLN A 237 -4.31 -3.11 9.27
CA GLN A 237 -5.34 -2.20 8.78
C GLN A 237 -5.27 -0.85 9.48
N SER A 238 -5.62 0.22 8.75
CA SER A 238 -5.57 1.59 9.25
C SER A 238 -6.91 2.27 9.20
N ILE A 239 -7.26 2.95 10.29
CA ILE A 239 -8.46 3.79 10.43
C ILE A 239 -8.04 5.24 10.22
N GLN A 240 -8.67 5.93 9.27
CA GLN A 240 -8.43 7.34 9.00
C GLN A 240 -9.36 8.24 9.81
N GLN A 241 -8.78 9.13 10.60
CA GLN A 241 -9.46 10.22 11.27
C GLN A 241 -9.14 11.53 10.56
N ARG A 242 -10.08 12.01 9.74
CA ARG A 242 -9.87 13.19 8.89
C ARG A 242 -9.68 14.46 9.72
N GLY A 243 -8.70 15.29 9.32
CA GLY A 243 -8.41 16.57 9.96
C GLY A 243 -7.83 16.49 11.37
N GLN A 244 -7.43 15.29 11.83
CA GLN A 244 -6.85 15.09 13.16
C GLN A 244 -5.31 14.98 13.15
N GLY A 245 -4.67 15.28 12.04
CA GLY A 245 -3.22 15.40 11.90
C GLY A 245 -2.69 16.77 12.34
N ASN A 246 -1.50 17.12 11.88
CA ASN A 246 -0.88 18.41 12.16
C ASN A 246 -1.62 19.56 11.47
N ALA A 247 -1.65 20.73 12.11
CA ALA A 247 -2.19 21.95 11.52
C ALA A 247 -1.45 22.32 10.24
N GLY A 248 -2.19 22.78 9.26
CA GLY A 248 -1.64 23.28 8.00
C GLY A 248 -0.79 24.55 8.17
N VAL A 249 -0.11 24.92 7.11
CA VAL A 249 0.70 26.13 7.03
C VAL A 249 -0.05 27.17 6.20
N ASN A 250 0.12 28.45 6.51
CA ASN A 250 -0.48 29.57 5.78
C ASN A 250 -2.00 29.49 5.63
N GLY A 251 -2.70 28.96 6.65
CA GLY A 251 -4.16 28.80 6.60
C GLY A 251 -4.62 27.56 5.83
N GLY A 252 -3.72 26.63 5.53
CA GLY A 252 -4.08 25.34 4.93
C GLY A 252 -4.83 24.44 5.90
N PRO A 253 -5.58 23.43 5.40
CA PRO A 253 -6.31 22.49 6.24
C PRO A 253 -5.35 21.60 7.03
N ALA A 254 -5.82 21.04 8.14
CA ALA A 254 -5.07 20.04 8.91
C ALA A 254 -4.88 18.75 8.10
N GLY A 255 -3.83 18.01 8.42
CA GLY A 255 -3.62 16.65 7.94
C GLY A 255 -4.59 15.65 8.59
N ASP A 256 -4.40 14.38 8.34
CA ASP A 256 -5.21 13.31 8.91
C ASP A 256 -4.41 12.51 9.93
N LEU A 257 -5.13 11.82 10.82
CA LEU A 257 -4.56 10.83 11.71
C LEU A 257 -4.89 9.44 11.17
N PHE A 258 -3.88 8.63 10.94
CA PHE A 258 -4.00 7.22 10.57
C PHE A 258 -3.66 6.36 11.79
N VAL A 259 -4.64 5.61 12.26
CA VAL A 259 -4.46 4.66 13.36
C VAL A 259 -4.31 3.28 12.79
N THR A 260 -3.09 2.75 12.78
CA THR A 260 -2.79 1.40 12.31
C THR A 260 -2.95 0.41 13.45
N VAL A 261 -3.67 -0.65 13.22
CA VAL A 261 -3.90 -1.71 14.20
C VAL A 261 -2.80 -2.76 14.12
N ALA A 262 -2.29 -3.17 15.27
CA ALA A 262 -1.42 -4.34 15.43
C ALA A 262 -2.10 -5.31 16.39
N ILE A 263 -2.30 -6.56 15.98
CA ILE A 263 -3.01 -7.57 16.78
C ILE A 263 -1.99 -8.48 17.46
N ARG A 264 -2.13 -8.66 18.79
CA ARG A 264 -1.31 -9.61 19.51
C ARG A 264 -1.70 -11.04 19.14
N PRO A 265 -0.73 -11.94 18.91
CA PRO A 265 -1.00 -13.36 18.73
C PRO A 265 -1.78 -13.93 19.92
N HIS A 266 -2.79 -14.75 19.63
CA HIS A 266 -3.54 -15.43 20.68
C HIS A 266 -2.92 -16.83 20.95
N PRO A 267 -2.88 -17.30 22.21
CA PRO A 267 -2.21 -18.56 22.54
C PRO A 267 -2.84 -19.80 21.93
N ILE A 268 -4.15 -19.79 21.65
CA ILE A 268 -4.89 -20.96 21.15
C ILE A 268 -5.58 -20.70 19.80
N PHE A 269 -5.85 -19.46 19.44
CA PHE A 269 -6.55 -19.15 18.19
C PHE A 269 -5.59 -18.59 17.14
N THR A 270 -5.73 -19.09 15.92
CA THR A 270 -5.06 -18.53 14.74
C THR A 270 -6.13 -17.99 13.80
N ARG A 271 -5.93 -16.77 13.30
CA ARG A 271 -6.85 -16.09 12.40
C ARG A 271 -6.43 -16.28 10.94
N ASN A 272 -7.40 -16.53 10.06
CA ASN A 272 -7.21 -16.50 8.61
C ASN A 272 -8.38 -15.76 7.96
N GLY A 273 -8.19 -14.45 7.70
CA GLY A 273 -9.29 -13.58 7.29
C GLY A 273 -10.41 -13.54 8.34
N PRO A 274 -11.66 -13.86 8.02
CA PRO A 274 -12.76 -13.93 8.97
C PRO A 274 -12.82 -15.24 9.75
N ASP A 275 -12.05 -16.26 9.33
CA ASP A 275 -12.08 -17.59 9.93
C ASP A 275 -11.10 -17.72 11.08
N VAL A 276 -11.45 -18.56 12.04
CA VAL A 276 -10.65 -18.85 13.24
C VAL A 276 -10.28 -20.33 13.26
N HIS A 277 -9.02 -20.61 13.51
CA HIS A 277 -8.50 -21.98 13.63
C HIS A 277 -8.06 -22.25 15.07
N VAL A 278 -8.35 -23.44 15.54
CA VAL A 278 -7.94 -23.94 16.87
C VAL A 278 -7.53 -25.39 16.77
N ASP A 279 -6.41 -25.74 17.40
CA ASP A 279 -5.94 -27.12 17.55
C ASP A 279 -6.35 -27.64 18.93
N ILE A 280 -7.07 -28.75 18.97
CA ILE A 280 -7.52 -29.35 20.21
C ILE A 280 -6.86 -30.72 20.38
N PRO A 281 -6.08 -30.94 21.46
CA PRO A 281 -5.56 -32.25 21.79
C PRO A 281 -6.70 -33.13 22.34
N VAL A 282 -6.80 -34.34 21.84
CA VAL A 282 -7.73 -35.36 22.33
C VAL A 282 -6.99 -36.65 22.65
N SER A 283 -7.49 -37.42 23.60
CA SER A 283 -6.91 -38.73 23.89
C SER A 283 -7.24 -39.72 22.79
N PHE A 284 -6.42 -40.77 22.67
CA PHE A 284 -6.69 -41.89 21.77
C PHE A 284 -8.07 -42.52 22.02
N ALA A 285 -8.47 -42.69 23.28
CA ALA A 285 -9.75 -43.28 23.66
C ALA A 285 -10.93 -42.40 23.19
N GLN A 286 -10.85 -41.09 23.39
CA GLN A 286 -11.87 -40.12 22.90
C GLN A 286 -12.00 -40.16 21.40
N ALA A 287 -10.87 -40.23 20.67
CA ALA A 287 -10.89 -40.27 19.21
C ALA A 287 -11.42 -41.60 18.66
N ALA A 288 -11.12 -42.70 19.33
CA ALA A 288 -11.56 -44.02 18.90
C ALA A 288 -13.04 -44.29 19.16
N LEU A 289 -13.53 -43.89 20.34
CA LEU A 289 -14.90 -44.19 20.80
C LEU A 289 -15.89 -43.06 20.43
N GLY A 290 -15.39 -41.89 20.01
CA GLY A 290 -16.16 -40.70 19.95
C GLY A 290 -16.41 -40.09 21.34
N ASP A 291 -16.52 -38.77 21.41
CA ASP A 291 -16.77 -38.06 22.68
C ASP A 291 -17.40 -36.68 22.42
N THR A 292 -17.86 -36.08 23.50
CA THR A 292 -18.33 -34.68 23.46
C THR A 292 -17.27 -33.75 24.01
N LEU A 293 -16.65 -32.99 23.14
CA LEU A 293 -15.57 -32.07 23.49
C LEU A 293 -16.10 -30.68 23.86
N GLN A 294 -15.50 -30.05 24.86
CA GLN A 294 -15.70 -28.62 25.16
C GLN A 294 -14.76 -27.79 24.29
N VAL A 295 -15.29 -27.31 23.16
CA VAL A 295 -14.50 -26.53 22.18
C VAL A 295 -14.52 -25.07 22.57
N PRO A 296 -13.35 -24.43 22.77
CA PRO A 296 -13.27 -22.99 22.96
C PRO A 296 -13.61 -22.28 21.64
N THR A 297 -14.44 -21.26 21.73
CA THR A 297 -14.74 -20.34 20.64
C THR A 297 -14.52 -18.91 21.11
N ILE A 298 -14.50 -17.95 20.19
CA ILE A 298 -14.40 -16.53 20.56
C ILE A 298 -15.63 -16.03 21.36
N ASP A 299 -16.78 -16.70 21.25
CA ASP A 299 -18.01 -16.39 22.00
C ASP A 299 -18.10 -17.14 23.35
N GLY A 300 -17.14 -18.01 23.66
CA GLY A 300 -17.19 -18.88 24.83
C GLY A 300 -16.97 -20.34 24.46
N ARG A 301 -17.40 -21.28 25.31
CA ARG A 301 -17.24 -22.73 25.10
C ARG A 301 -18.52 -23.32 24.50
N ILE A 302 -18.34 -24.26 23.58
CA ILE A 302 -19.44 -24.99 22.94
C ILE A 302 -19.16 -26.47 23.00
N GLU A 303 -20.20 -27.26 23.28
CA GLU A 303 -20.12 -28.70 23.19
C GLU A 303 -20.16 -29.15 21.73
N TYR A 304 -19.18 -29.96 21.34
CA TYR A 304 -19.10 -30.51 20.00
C TYR A 304 -18.85 -32.02 20.08
N LYS A 305 -19.72 -32.82 19.47
CA LYS A 305 -19.60 -34.28 19.47
C LYS A 305 -18.71 -34.71 18.29
N ILE A 306 -17.58 -35.33 18.61
CA ILE A 306 -16.72 -35.95 17.60
C ILE A 306 -17.20 -37.38 17.34
N PRO A 307 -17.22 -37.85 16.08
CA PRO A 307 -17.57 -39.21 15.73
C PRO A 307 -16.48 -40.20 16.17
N GLU A 308 -16.88 -41.43 16.36
CA GLU A 308 -15.94 -42.55 16.58
C GLU A 308 -14.99 -42.72 15.39
N GLY A 309 -13.77 -43.18 15.65
CA GLY A 309 -12.75 -43.37 14.64
C GLY A 309 -12.16 -42.07 14.07
N THR A 310 -12.35 -40.92 14.75
CA THR A 310 -11.77 -39.62 14.35
C THR A 310 -10.25 -39.72 14.28
N GLN A 311 -9.68 -39.39 13.13
CA GLN A 311 -8.24 -39.43 12.89
C GLN A 311 -7.57 -38.13 13.28
N THR A 312 -6.27 -38.17 13.62
CA THR A 312 -5.47 -36.98 13.87
C THR A 312 -5.41 -36.10 12.62
N GLY A 313 -5.51 -34.78 12.81
CA GLY A 313 -5.56 -33.80 11.70
C GLY A 313 -6.96 -33.61 11.11
N THR A 314 -7.99 -34.37 11.56
CA THR A 314 -9.38 -34.14 11.15
C THR A 314 -9.81 -32.74 11.56
N THR A 315 -10.40 -32.00 10.64
CA THR A 315 -10.85 -30.63 10.86
C THR A 315 -12.36 -30.55 10.79
N PHE A 316 -12.97 -30.07 11.85
CA PHE A 316 -14.41 -29.83 11.95
C PHE A 316 -14.72 -28.34 11.76
N ARG A 317 -15.74 -28.04 10.97
CA ARG A 317 -16.18 -26.66 10.70
C ARG A 317 -17.38 -26.30 11.56
N MET A 318 -17.23 -25.26 12.35
CA MET A 318 -18.30 -24.67 13.15
C MET A 318 -18.79 -23.39 12.46
N ARG A 319 -19.94 -23.48 11.80
CA ARG A 319 -20.46 -22.38 10.98
C ARG A 319 -20.81 -21.14 11.82
N GLY A 320 -20.42 -19.95 11.34
CA GLY A 320 -20.71 -18.67 11.96
C GLY A 320 -20.04 -18.44 13.30
N LYS A 321 -19.00 -19.22 13.66
CA LYS A 321 -18.23 -19.08 14.91
C LYS A 321 -16.87 -18.40 14.73
N GLY A 322 -16.60 -17.87 13.54
CA GLY A 322 -15.45 -17.02 13.24
C GLY A 322 -15.67 -15.56 13.63
N ILE A 323 -14.91 -14.69 13.02
CA ILE A 323 -14.89 -13.24 13.24
C ILE A 323 -15.85 -12.54 12.24
N GLN A 324 -16.42 -11.42 12.65
CA GLN A 324 -17.26 -10.61 11.77
C GLN A 324 -16.44 -10.02 10.61
N ASN A 325 -17.03 -9.93 9.43
CA ASN A 325 -16.36 -9.29 8.30
C ASN A 325 -16.50 -7.77 8.39
N VAL A 326 -15.39 -7.05 8.43
CA VAL A 326 -15.35 -5.57 8.52
C VAL A 326 -16.08 -4.89 7.37
N ASN A 327 -15.92 -5.41 6.15
CA ASN A 327 -16.44 -4.78 4.92
C ASN A 327 -17.66 -5.49 4.35
N GLY A 328 -18.13 -6.56 4.97
CA GLY A 328 -19.20 -7.40 4.46
C GLY A 328 -20.26 -7.74 5.47
N ARG A 329 -21.32 -8.39 4.98
CA ARG A 329 -22.34 -8.99 5.86
C ARG A 329 -21.89 -10.42 6.20
N GLY A 330 -22.11 -10.80 7.45
CA GLY A 330 -21.84 -12.17 7.91
C GLY A 330 -20.58 -12.31 8.75
N ARG A 331 -20.42 -13.50 9.22
CA ARG A 331 -19.38 -13.93 10.14
C ARG A 331 -18.67 -15.14 9.53
N GLY A 332 -17.36 -15.23 9.70
CA GLY A 332 -16.60 -16.40 9.31
C GLY A 332 -16.92 -17.65 10.14
N ASP A 333 -16.20 -18.70 9.90
CA ASP A 333 -16.38 -19.98 10.58
C ASP A 333 -15.20 -20.27 11.49
N GLN A 334 -15.41 -21.20 12.41
CA GLN A 334 -14.31 -21.72 13.21
C GLN A 334 -13.96 -23.14 12.74
N TYR A 335 -12.68 -23.38 12.52
CA TYR A 335 -12.11 -24.68 12.16
C TYR A 335 -11.39 -25.27 13.36
N VAL A 336 -11.86 -26.43 13.78
CA VAL A 336 -11.33 -27.16 14.92
C VAL A 336 -10.56 -28.36 14.40
N ARG A 337 -9.23 -28.31 14.51
CA ARG A 337 -8.37 -29.44 14.14
C ARG A 337 -8.09 -30.28 15.36
N VAL A 338 -8.44 -31.55 15.27
CA VAL A 338 -8.21 -32.52 16.32
C VAL A 338 -6.83 -33.16 16.17
N ASN A 339 -6.04 -33.09 17.21
CA ASN A 339 -4.73 -33.74 17.29
C ASN A 339 -4.75 -34.83 18.37
N ILE A 340 -4.53 -36.08 17.99
CA ILE A 340 -4.51 -37.18 18.93
C ILE A 340 -3.18 -37.17 19.70
N GLU A 341 -3.28 -37.06 21.02
CA GLU A 341 -2.13 -37.10 21.89
C GLU A 341 -1.89 -38.57 22.37
N VAL A 342 -0.67 -39.06 22.14
CA VAL A 342 -0.24 -40.34 22.63
C VAL A 342 0.19 -40.18 24.09
N PRO A 343 -0.44 -40.91 25.04
CA PRO A 343 -0.15 -40.75 26.45
C PRO A 343 1.26 -41.24 26.81
N LYS A 344 1.94 -40.47 27.69
CA LYS A 344 3.27 -40.80 28.23
C LYS A 344 3.16 -41.24 29.67
N ASN A 345 4.20 -41.90 30.22
CA ASN A 345 4.30 -42.29 31.63
C ASN A 345 3.16 -43.20 32.09
N LEU A 346 2.83 -44.23 31.30
CA LEU A 346 1.76 -45.17 31.57
C LEU A 346 2.08 -46.05 32.80
N SER A 347 1.08 -46.27 33.64
CA SER A 347 1.13 -47.25 34.70
C SER A 347 1.13 -48.70 34.13
N ASP A 348 1.54 -49.67 34.91
CA ASP A 348 1.59 -51.07 34.45
C ASP A 348 0.21 -51.61 34.09
N LYS A 349 -0.82 -51.20 34.80
CA LYS A 349 -2.21 -51.51 34.45
C LYS A 349 -2.61 -50.99 33.09
N GLN A 350 -2.26 -49.72 32.78
CA GLN A 350 -2.54 -49.09 31.46
C GLN A 350 -1.77 -49.76 30.33
N LYS A 351 -0.49 -50.11 30.57
CA LYS A 351 0.31 -50.90 29.61
C LYS A 351 -0.32 -52.26 29.32
N LYS A 352 -0.85 -52.95 30.34
CA LYS A 352 -1.52 -54.23 30.17
C LYS A 352 -2.77 -54.10 29.31
N LEU A 353 -3.64 -53.13 29.61
CA LEU A 353 -4.86 -52.86 28.83
C LEU A 353 -4.56 -52.53 27.38
N LEU A 354 -3.52 -51.73 27.11
CA LEU A 354 -3.13 -51.40 25.74
C LEU A 354 -2.59 -52.62 24.96
N ARG A 355 -1.90 -53.54 25.62
CA ARG A 355 -1.46 -54.82 24.99
C ARG A 355 -2.65 -55.71 24.69
N GLU A 356 -3.59 -55.88 25.60
CA GLU A 356 -4.82 -56.61 25.38
C GLU A 356 -5.64 -56.03 24.22
N PHE A 357 -5.70 -54.70 24.13
CA PHE A 357 -6.33 -53.99 22.98
C PHE A 357 -5.62 -54.32 21.65
N GLU A 358 -4.27 -54.29 21.61
CA GLU A 358 -3.51 -54.61 20.40
C GLU A 358 -3.70 -56.05 19.96
N GLU A 359 -3.74 -57.03 20.93
CA GLU A 359 -3.97 -58.45 20.65
C GLU A 359 -5.36 -58.73 20.05
N THR A 360 -6.38 -57.94 20.43
CA THR A 360 -7.74 -58.05 19.91
C THR A 360 -7.96 -57.27 18.64
N SER A 361 -7.01 -56.40 18.26
CA SER A 361 -7.11 -55.55 17.07
C SER A 361 -6.91 -56.35 15.78
N THR A 362 -7.77 -56.12 14.80
CA THR A 362 -7.72 -56.77 13.48
C THR A 362 -7.27 -55.78 12.39
N ASP A 363 -6.90 -56.31 11.23
CA ASP A 363 -6.57 -55.47 10.05
C ASP A 363 -7.72 -54.56 9.62
N GLU A 364 -8.96 -54.89 9.93
CA GLU A 364 -10.13 -54.06 9.67
C GLU A 364 -10.17 -52.80 10.53
N ASN A 365 -9.63 -52.84 11.74
CA ASN A 365 -9.52 -51.73 12.65
C ASN A 365 -8.40 -50.74 12.22
N GLN A 366 -7.42 -51.21 11.42
CA GLN A 366 -6.23 -50.47 11.04
C GLN A 366 -6.00 -50.41 9.53
N VAL A 367 -7.00 -49.93 8.80
CA VAL A 367 -7.04 -49.92 7.32
C VAL A 367 -5.80 -49.22 6.68
N LYS A 368 -5.31 -48.15 7.25
CA LYS A 368 -4.12 -47.44 6.73
C LYS A 368 -2.84 -48.28 6.90
N ARG A 369 -2.69 -49.00 8.02
CA ARG A 369 -1.55 -49.90 8.29
C ARG A 369 -1.55 -51.05 7.30
N LYS A 370 -2.71 -51.66 7.07
CA LYS A 370 -2.89 -52.73 6.08
C LYS A 370 -2.53 -52.27 4.68
N SER A 371 -3.15 -51.20 4.22
CA SER A 371 -2.89 -50.64 2.89
C SER A 371 -1.42 -50.26 2.66
N PHE A 372 -0.71 -49.80 3.69
CA PHE A 372 0.71 -49.53 3.59
C PHE A 372 1.52 -50.80 3.37
N TRP A 373 1.27 -51.83 4.19
CA TRP A 373 2.00 -53.09 4.10
C TRP A 373 1.66 -53.85 2.80
N ASP A 374 0.45 -53.78 2.31
CA ASP A 374 0.08 -54.32 1.00
C ASP A 374 0.87 -53.66 -0.13
N LYS A 375 0.98 -52.33 -0.12
CA LYS A 375 1.82 -51.60 -1.08
C LYS A 375 3.30 -51.96 -0.99
N VAL A 376 3.83 -52.17 0.23
CA VAL A 376 5.21 -52.63 0.42
C VAL A 376 5.42 -54.03 -0.13
N LYS A 377 4.47 -54.95 0.10
CA LYS A 377 4.53 -56.32 -0.47
C LYS A 377 4.52 -56.32 -2.00
N ASP A 378 3.67 -55.46 -2.61
CA ASP A 378 3.59 -55.34 -4.06
C ASP A 378 4.89 -54.76 -4.64
N ALA A 379 5.42 -53.71 -4.05
CA ALA A 379 6.68 -53.11 -4.47
C ALA A 379 7.92 -54.02 -4.33
N LEU A 380 7.85 -55.00 -3.42
CA LEU A 380 8.90 -55.98 -3.24
C LEU A 380 8.74 -57.24 -4.14
N LYS A 381 7.56 -57.47 -4.70
CA LYS A 381 7.32 -58.55 -5.67
C LYS A 381 7.81 -58.21 -7.09
N ASP A 382 7.93 -56.94 -7.39
CA ASP A 382 8.42 -56.44 -8.71
C ASP A 382 9.95 -56.33 -8.78
N LYS A 383 10.68 -56.89 -7.81
CA LYS A 383 12.13 -57.08 -7.81
C LYS A 383 12.46 -58.58 -7.83
#